data_71165e50d308fd9dd3f9c03c3b939916
#
_entry.id   71165e50d308fd9dd3f9c03c3b939916
#
_cell.length_a   1.000
_cell.length_b   1.000
_cell.length_c   1.000
_cell.angle_alpha   90.00
_cell.angle_beta   90.00
_cell.angle_gamma   90.00
#
_symmetry.space_group_name_H-M   'P 1'
#
loop_
_entity.id
_entity.type
_entity.pdbx_description
1 polymer ?
#
loop_
_entity_poly.entity_id
_entity_poly.type
_entity_poly.pdbx_seq_one_letter_code
_entity_poly.pdbx_strand_id
1 'polypeptide(L)'
;MKVALLEPLGIPEARVRELARPIEEAGHEFVYYPDKTRDAAELARRSEGADVVMIANNPYPAEVVRGADALKMIAVAFTGIDHVALDACRQRGVMVCNCAGYSDVSVAELTVGLAIDVLRHVVPADAATRAGGTSAGLIGREICGKTVGIVGTGHIGCAAARLFRAFGARVLGYARHESAAARETGVEFVGLGELLASSDIVSLHLPLNDETRGWFDADKISAMRDGAVLVNCARGAIVDNDALAAALNAGKLAGAGIDVFDMEPPLSEGYA
;
A
#
# COMPACT_ATOMS: atom_id res chain seq x y z
N MET A 1 -6.40 -25.11 -20.39
CA MET A 1 -6.27 -23.63 -20.36
C MET A 1 -4.80 -23.29 -20.38
N LYS A 2 -4.43 -22.13 -20.92
CA LYS A 2 -3.09 -21.55 -20.80
C LYS A 2 -3.08 -20.51 -19.68
N VAL A 3 -2.19 -20.68 -18.71
CA VAL A 3 -1.98 -19.75 -17.58
C VAL A 3 -0.61 -19.11 -17.78
N ALA A 4 -0.54 -17.79 -17.88
CA ALA A 4 0.70 -17.06 -18.11
C ALA A 4 1.02 -16.13 -16.93
N LEU A 5 2.14 -16.38 -16.24
CA LEU A 5 2.70 -15.47 -15.24
C LEU A 5 3.66 -14.50 -15.93
N LEU A 6 3.28 -13.22 -16.01
CA LEU A 6 3.92 -12.22 -16.88
C LEU A 6 5.11 -11.50 -16.26
N GLU A 7 5.40 -11.73 -14.99
CA GLU A 7 6.48 -11.07 -14.25
C GLU A 7 6.98 -11.93 -13.09
N PRO A 8 8.22 -11.70 -12.59
CA PRO A 8 8.72 -12.40 -11.42
C PRO A 8 7.97 -11.97 -10.14
N LEU A 9 7.79 -12.94 -9.22
CA LEU A 9 7.12 -12.73 -7.93
C LEU A 9 8.10 -12.49 -6.77
N GLY A 10 9.37 -12.17 -7.03
CA GLY A 10 10.38 -11.98 -5.99
C GLY A 10 10.86 -13.26 -5.32
N ILE A 11 10.52 -14.43 -5.87
CA ILE A 11 10.96 -15.75 -5.42
C ILE A 11 11.73 -16.47 -6.53
N PRO A 12 12.61 -17.45 -6.22
CA PRO A 12 13.33 -18.21 -7.22
C PRO A 12 12.39 -18.94 -8.20
N GLU A 13 12.77 -19.01 -9.49
CA GLU A 13 11.97 -19.68 -10.53
C GLU A 13 11.63 -21.13 -10.17
N ALA A 14 12.56 -21.86 -9.57
CA ALA A 14 12.30 -23.23 -9.12
C ALA A 14 11.09 -23.32 -8.16
N ARG A 15 10.92 -22.31 -7.30
CA ARG A 15 9.76 -22.24 -6.40
C ARG A 15 8.48 -21.86 -7.14
N VAL A 16 8.56 -20.97 -8.15
CA VAL A 16 7.41 -20.64 -9.02
C VAL A 16 6.92 -21.90 -9.71
N ARG A 17 7.82 -22.68 -10.32
CA ARG A 17 7.47 -23.93 -11.02
C ARG A 17 6.93 -25.00 -10.08
N GLU A 18 7.47 -25.12 -8.88
CA GLU A 18 6.94 -26.00 -7.87
C GLU A 18 5.48 -25.64 -7.51
N LEU A 19 5.21 -24.36 -7.28
CA LEU A 19 3.86 -23.86 -6.97
C LEU A 19 2.89 -23.99 -8.16
N ALA A 20 3.39 -23.98 -9.39
CA ALA A 20 2.58 -24.14 -10.60
C ALA A 20 2.24 -25.61 -10.90
N ARG A 21 2.89 -26.58 -10.28
CA ARG A 21 2.63 -28.01 -10.50
C ARG A 21 1.16 -28.42 -10.48
N PRO A 22 0.33 -27.94 -9.53
CA PRO A 22 -1.09 -28.30 -9.52
C PRO A 22 -1.84 -27.84 -10.78
N ILE A 23 -1.39 -26.75 -11.43
CA ILE A 23 -1.94 -26.23 -12.69
C ILE A 23 -1.60 -27.23 -13.82
N GLU A 24 -0.35 -27.68 -13.91
CA GLU A 24 0.14 -28.62 -14.93
C GLU A 24 -0.47 -30.02 -14.73
N GLU A 25 -0.53 -30.50 -13.49
CA GLU A 25 -1.17 -31.78 -13.12
C GLU A 25 -2.66 -31.83 -13.45
N ALA A 26 -3.34 -30.66 -13.42
CA ALA A 26 -4.72 -30.52 -13.88
C ALA A 26 -4.86 -30.47 -15.42
N GLY A 27 -3.77 -30.68 -16.17
CA GLY A 27 -3.75 -30.70 -17.63
C GLY A 27 -3.77 -29.31 -18.27
N HIS A 28 -3.30 -28.28 -17.58
CA HIS A 28 -3.20 -26.92 -18.08
C HIS A 28 -1.76 -26.57 -18.43
N GLU A 29 -1.56 -25.67 -19.40
CA GLU A 29 -0.25 -25.12 -19.73
C GLU A 29 0.10 -23.99 -18.77
N PHE A 30 1.30 -24.00 -18.18
CA PHE A 30 1.84 -22.89 -17.39
C PHE A 30 3.05 -22.27 -18.07
N VAL A 31 2.99 -20.96 -18.35
CA VAL A 31 4.06 -20.18 -18.95
C VAL A 31 4.54 -19.13 -17.95
N TYR A 32 5.86 -19.04 -17.76
CA TYR A 32 6.48 -18.08 -16.86
C TYR A 32 7.47 -17.18 -17.59
N TYR A 33 7.34 -15.87 -17.36
CA TYR A 33 8.26 -14.84 -17.83
C TYR A 33 9.11 -14.33 -16.67
N PRO A 34 10.43 -14.54 -16.68
CA PRO A 34 11.30 -14.24 -15.54
C PRO A 34 11.74 -12.78 -15.45
N ASP A 35 11.40 -11.96 -16.44
CA ASP A 35 11.72 -10.55 -16.50
C ASP A 35 10.46 -9.68 -16.49
N LYS A 36 10.60 -8.48 -15.93
CA LYS A 36 9.52 -7.48 -15.83
C LYS A 36 9.52 -6.57 -17.06
N THR A 37 8.36 -6.29 -17.61
CA THR A 37 8.19 -5.31 -18.69
C THR A 37 6.96 -4.44 -18.45
N ARG A 38 7.04 -3.17 -18.86
CA ARG A 38 5.90 -2.24 -18.91
C ARG A 38 5.47 -1.95 -20.36
N ASP A 39 6.19 -2.50 -21.34
CA ASP A 39 5.86 -2.32 -22.75
C ASP A 39 4.56 -3.04 -23.10
N ALA A 40 3.57 -2.30 -23.59
CA ALA A 40 2.25 -2.82 -23.88
C ALA A 40 2.25 -3.87 -25.01
N ALA A 41 3.13 -3.71 -26.01
CA ALA A 41 3.24 -4.67 -27.11
C ALA A 41 3.82 -6.00 -26.62
N GLU A 42 4.84 -5.96 -25.75
CA GLU A 42 5.41 -7.16 -25.14
C GLU A 42 4.41 -7.82 -24.16
N LEU A 43 3.68 -7.06 -23.37
CA LEU A 43 2.60 -7.60 -22.51
C LEU A 43 1.51 -8.27 -23.34
N ALA A 44 1.11 -7.68 -24.48
CA ALA A 44 0.16 -8.29 -25.41
C ALA A 44 0.69 -9.62 -25.98
N ARG A 45 1.96 -9.65 -26.42
CA ARG A 45 2.62 -10.87 -26.90
C ARG A 45 2.67 -11.97 -25.83
N ARG A 46 3.02 -11.62 -24.59
CA ARG A 46 3.04 -12.59 -23.47
C ARG A 46 1.64 -13.11 -23.10
N SER A 47 0.62 -12.33 -23.37
CA SER A 47 -0.78 -12.68 -23.10
C SER A 47 -1.44 -13.47 -24.22
N GLU A 48 -0.78 -13.65 -25.37
CA GLU A 48 -1.34 -14.31 -26.55
C GLU A 48 -1.80 -15.73 -26.24
N GLY A 49 -3.08 -16.01 -26.48
CA GLY A 49 -3.71 -17.31 -26.23
C GLY A 49 -3.84 -17.69 -24.75
N ALA A 50 -3.50 -16.81 -23.80
CA ALA A 50 -3.68 -17.09 -22.40
C ALA A 50 -5.15 -16.95 -21.96
N ASP A 51 -5.70 -17.99 -21.36
CA ASP A 51 -7.00 -17.97 -20.68
C ASP A 51 -6.92 -17.20 -19.35
N VAL A 52 -5.80 -17.34 -18.64
CA VAL A 52 -5.52 -16.69 -17.35
C VAL A 52 -4.17 -15.99 -17.42
N VAL A 53 -4.14 -14.73 -17.05
CA VAL A 53 -2.93 -13.96 -16.84
C VAL A 53 -2.71 -13.76 -15.36
N MET A 54 -1.48 -14.01 -14.88
CA MET A 54 -1.04 -13.72 -13.53
C MET A 54 -0.05 -12.55 -13.55
N ILE A 55 -0.28 -11.58 -12.70
CA ILE A 55 0.61 -10.40 -12.50
C ILE A 55 0.75 -10.11 -11.01
N ALA A 56 1.79 -9.39 -10.61
CA ALA A 56 1.92 -8.84 -9.27
C ALA A 56 1.52 -7.35 -9.25
N ASN A 57 2.48 -6.47 -9.48
CA ASN A 57 2.27 -5.02 -9.45
C ASN A 57 2.60 -4.33 -10.79
N ASN A 58 2.76 -5.10 -11.86
CA ASN A 58 3.00 -4.56 -13.19
C ASN A 58 1.71 -3.99 -13.77
N PRO A 59 1.73 -2.79 -14.39
CA PRO A 59 0.56 -2.25 -15.08
C PRO A 59 0.03 -3.23 -16.16
N TYR A 60 -1.27 -3.39 -16.21
CA TYR A 60 -1.94 -4.16 -17.26
C TYR A 60 -2.97 -3.28 -17.95
N PRO A 61 -2.55 -2.56 -19.02
CA PRO A 61 -3.32 -1.47 -19.61
C PRO A 61 -4.48 -1.96 -20.47
N ALA A 62 -5.43 -1.06 -20.74
CA ALA A 62 -6.67 -1.36 -21.43
C ALA A 62 -6.49 -1.92 -22.84
N GLU A 63 -5.46 -1.47 -23.59
CA GLU A 63 -5.15 -2.00 -24.91
C GLU A 63 -4.76 -3.48 -24.86
N VAL A 64 -3.99 -3.89 -23.86
CA VAL A 64 -3.61 -5.30 -23.68
C VAL A 64 -4.82 -6.13 -23.30
N VAL A 65 -5.66 -5.65 -22.36
CA VAL A 65 -6.93 -6.32 -22.03
C VAL A 65 -7.80 -6.51 -23.28
N ARG A 66 -7.96 -5.47 -24.10
CA ARG A 66 -8.82 -5.52 -25.29
C ARG A 66 -8.28 -6.47 -26.37
N GLY A 67 -6.96 -6.56 -26.52
CA GLY A 67 -6.30 -7.40 -27.53
C GLY A 67 -6.12 -8.86 -27.13
N ALA A 68 -6.31 -9.23 -25.87
CA ALA A 68 -6.12 -10.58 -25.37
C ALA A 68 -7.40 -11.42 -25.55
N ASP A 69 -7.70 -11.92 -26.76
CA ASP A 69 -8.99 -12.54 -27.12
C ASP A 69 -9.38 -13.75 -26.28
N ALA A 70 -8.42 -14.57 -25.87
CA ALA A 70 -8.66 -15.78 -25.07
C ALA A 70 -8.82 -15.47 -23.57
N LEU A 71 -8.50 -14.25 -23.11
CA LEU A 71 -8.40 -13.90 -21.70
C LEU A 71 -9.78 -13.94 -21.00
N LYS A 72 -9.85 -14.73 -19.94
CA LYS A 72 -11.02 -14.93 -19.08
C LYS A 72 -10.83 -14.38 -17.68
N MET A 73 -9.56 -14.39 -17.19
CA MET A 73 -9.25 -14.01 -15.82
C MET A 73 -7.87 -13.37 -15.71
N ILE A 74 -7.78 -12.34 -14.87
CA ILE A 74 -6.52 -11.77 -14.38
C ILE A 74 -6.41 -12.11 -12.90
N ALA A 75 -5.37 -12.85 -12.51
CA ALA A 75 -5.04 -13.18 -11.13
C ALA A 75 -3.90 -12.25 -10.66
N VAL A 76 -4.22 -11.35 -9.76
CA VAL A 76 -3.26 -10.39 -9.21
C VAL A 76 -2.66 -10.95 -7.93
N ALA A 77 -1.35 -11.25 -7.94
CA ALA A 77 -0.61 -11.75 -6.78
C ALA A 77 -0.26 -10.62 -5.79
N PHE A 78 -1.21 -9.71 -5.57
CA PHE A 78 -1.12 -8.56 -4.70
C PHE A 78 -2.50 -8.21 -4.13
N THR A 79 -2.57 -7.33 -3.10
CA THR A 79 -3.86 -6.85 -2.58
C THR A 79 -4.46 -5.77 -3.48
N GLY A 80 -3.66 -4.79 -3.92
CA GLY A 80 -4.13 -3.70 -4.76
C GLY A 80 -4.28 -4.11 -6.23
N ILE A 81 -5.31 -3.61 -6.90
CA ILE A 81 -5.62 -3.88 -8.31
C ILE A 81 -5.72 -2.59 -9.15
N ASP A 82 -5.29 -1.48 -8.61
CA ASP A 82 -5.33 -0.15 -9.23
C ASP A 82 -4.48 -0.02 -10.50
N HIS A 83 -3.53 -0.93 -10.72
CA HIS A 83 -2.69 -1.03 -11.92
C HIS A 83 -3.34 -1.86 -13.05
N VAL A 84 -4.53 -2.44 -12.83
CA VAL A 84 -5.29 -3.19 -13.85
C VAL A 84 -6.38 -2.28 -14.43
N ALA A 85 -6.54 -2.29 -15.75
CA ALA A 85 -7.58 -1.55 -16.45
C ALA A 85 -8.97 -2.18 -16.23
N LEU A 86 -9.54 -1.99 -15.03
CA LEU A 86 -10.78 -2.64 -14.58
C LEU A 86 -11.97 -2.40 -15.50
N ASP A 87 -12.10 -1.19 -16.09
CA ASP A 87 -13.20 -0.89 -17.01
C ASP A 87 -13.13 -1.70 -18.29
N ALA A 88 -11.92 -1.88 -18.84
CA ALA A 88 -11.72 -2.76 -19.99
C ALA A 88 -12.03 -4.23 -19.64
N CYS A 89 -11.67 -4.67 -18.44
CA CYS A 89 -12.01 -6.00 -17.95
C CYS A 89 -13.52 -6.19 -17.85
N ARG A 90 -14.26 -5.23 -17.27
CA ARG A 90 -15.73 -5.28 -17.19
C ARG A 90 -16.40 -5.32 -18.56
N GLN A 91 -15.93 -4.49 -19.50
CA GLN A 91 -16.46 -4.45 -20.88
C GLN A 91 -16.28 -5.79 -21.62
N ARG A 92 -15.20 -6.51 -21.33
CA ARG A 92 -14.88 -7.80 -21.93
C ARG A 92 -15.37 -9.01 -21.15
N GLY A 93 -15.93 -8.83 -19.96
CA GLY A 93 -16.31 -9.93 -19.07
C GLY A 93 -15.13 -10.68 -18.49
N VAL A 94 -13.93 -10.05 -18.42
CA VAL A 94 -12.73 -10.63 -17.82
C VAL A 94 -12.82 -10.49 -16.30
N MET A 95 -12.72 -11.62 -15.60
CA MET A 95 -12.71 -11.65 -14.13
C MET A 95 -11.36 -11.12 -13.60
N VAL A 96 -11.39 -10.31 -12.55
CA VAL A 96 -10.17 -9.88 -11.85
C VAL A 96 -10.24 -10.37 -10.42
N CYS A 97 -9.25 -11.17 -10.01
CA CYS A 97 -9.10 -11.69 -8.64
C CYS A 97 -7.78 -11.20 -8.07
N ASN A 98 -7.75 -10.94 -6.77
CA ASN A 98 -6.55 -10.52 -6.04
C ASN A 98 -6.27 -11.45 -4.85
N CYS A 99 -5.12 -11.27 -4.22
CA CYS A 99 -4.71 -12.00 -3.02
C CYS A 99 -5.03 -11.18 -1.75
N ALA A 100 -6.29 -10.69 -1.60
CA ALA A 100 -6.69 -9.96 -0.40
C ALA A 100 -6.42 -10.78 0.86
N GLY A 101 -5.88 -10.14 1.90
CA GLY A 101 -5.64 -10.75 3.21
C GLY A 101 -4.21 -11.28 3.42
N TYR A 102 -3.41 -11.51 2.36
CA TYR A 102 -2.08 -12.08 2.51
C TYR A 102 -1.09 -11.17 3.25
N SER A 103 -1.28 -9.86 3.15
CA SER A 103 -0.37 -8.85 3.69
C SER A 103 -0.95 -8.05 4.87
N ASP A 104 -2.13 -8.42 5.37
CA ASP A 104 -2.82 -7.64 6.40
C ASP A 104 -1.95 -7.44 7.65
N VAL A 105 -1.29 -8.53 8.09
CA VAL A 105 -0.41 -8.49 9.28
C VAL A 105 0.89 -7.74 8.96
N SER A 106 1.56 -8.09 7.87
CA SER A 106 2.88 -7.51 7.54
C SER A 106 2.81 -6.01 7.32
N VAL A 107 1.77 -5.50 6.64
CA VAL A 107 1.58 -4.05 6.44
C VAL A 107 1.20 -3.35 7.75
N ALA A 108 0.38 -3.99 8.61
CA ALA A 108 0.05 -3.43 9.91
C ALA A 108 1.29 -3.35 10.82
N GLU A 109 2.16 -4.36 10.81
CA GLU A 109 3.44 -4.36 11.55
C GLU A 109 4.38 -3.27 11.03
N LEU A 110 4.52 -3.13 9.71
CA LEU A 110 5.31 -2.07 9.09
C LEU A 110 4.78 -0.69 9.45
N THR A 111 3.45 -0.51 9.47
CA THR A 111 2.80 0.75 9.89
C THR A 111 3.24 1.16 11.30
N VAL A 112 3.23 0.22 12.25
CA VAL A 112 3.70 0.48 13.62
C VAL A 112 5.21 0.71 13.64
N GLY A 113 5.97 -0.07 12.87
CA GLY A 113 7.41 0.07 12.72
C GLY A 113 7.81 1.47 12.25
N LEU A 114 7.18 1.99 11.19
CA LEU A 114 7.41 3.34 10.69
C LEU A 114 7.00 4.42 11.70
N ALA A 115 5.89 4.22 12.42
CA ALA A 115 5.51 5.14 13.49
C ALA A 115 6.57 5.20 14.60
N ILE A 116 7.11 4.06 15.02
CA ILE A 116 8.19 3.98 16.01
C ILE A 116 9.47 4.63 15.45
N ASP A 117 9.82 4.34 14.19
CA ASP A 117 11.02 4.89 13.54
C ASP A 117 11.02 6.41 13.56
N VAL A 118 9.91 7.03 13.15
CA VAL A 118 9.74 8.50 13.19
C VAL A 118 9.74 9.03 14.63
N LEU A 119 8.93 8.43 15.51
CA LEU A 119 8.80 8.91 16.90
C LEU A 119 10.10 8.78 17.72
N ARG A 120 10.92 7.80 17.42
CA ARG A 120 12.16 7.50 18.16
C ARG A 120 13.41 7.95 17.42
N HIS A 121 13.27 8.59 16.24
CA HIS A 121 14.37 9.06 15.41
C HIS A 121 15.40 7.96 15.09
N VAL A 122 14.92 6.73 14.76
CA VAL A 122 15.81 5.57 14.58
C VAL A 122 16.78 5.80 13.42
N VAL A 123 16.31 6.26 12.27
CA VAL A 123 17.14 6.55 11.10
C VAL A 123 18.15 7.68 11.38
N PRO A 124 17.75 8.85 11.91
CA PRO A 124 18.71 9.89 12.30
C PRO A 124 19.74 9.43 13.35
N ALA A 125 19.32 8.62 14.32
CA ALA A 125 20.21 8.10 15.36
C ALA A 125 21.23 7.10 14.79
N ASP A 126 20.82 6.20 13.90
CA ASP A 126 21.72 5.29 13.18
C ASP A 126 22.74 6.07 12.35
N ALA A 127 22.29 7.07 11.58
CA ALA A 127 23.16 7.91 10.76
C ALA A 127 24.18 8.67 11.63
N ALA A 128 23.75 9.27 12.76
CA ALA A 128 24.63 9.96 13.69
C ALA A 128 25.68 9.01 14.29
N THR A 129 25.27 7.80 14.70
CA THR A 129 26.18 6.80 15.26
C THR A 129 27.21 6.31 14.23
N ARG A 130 26.79 6.05 13.00
CA ARG A 130 27.70 5.67 11.89
C ARG A 130 28.71 6.77 11.54
N ALA A 131 28.34 8.03 11.75
CA ALA A 131 29.23 9.18 11.59
C ALA A 131 30.13 9.43 12.81
N GLY A 132 30.16 8.55 13.82
CA GLY A 132 30.97 8.69 15.04
C GLY A 132 30.37 9.65 16.09
N GLY A 133 29.12 10.06 15.92
CA GLY A 133 28.37 10.89 16.86
C GLY A 133 27.54 10.05 17.85
N THR A 134 26.58 10.71 18.49
CA THR A 134 25.65 10.10 19.46
C THR A 134 24.21 10.51 19.15
N SER A 135 23.23 9.98 19.90
CA SER A 135 21.83 10.39 19.84
C SER A 135 21.52 11.73 20.53
N ALA A 136 22.54 12.55 20.83
CA ALA A 136 22.34 13.84 21.48
C ALA A 136 21.41 14.74 20.66
N GLY A 137 20.36 15.28 21.32
CA GLY A 137 19.34 16.10 20.66
C GLY A 137 18.21 15.33 20.00
N LEU A 138 18.30 14.01 19.84
CA LEU A 138 17.27 13.14 19.26
C LEU A 138 16.36 12.58 20.37
N ILE A 139 15.57 13.48 20.99
CA ILE A 139 14.63 13.09 22.06
C ILE A 139 13.35 12.53 21.41
N GLY A 140 13.15 11.21 21.57
CA GLY A 140 11.99 10.53 21.03
C GLY A 140 10.74 10.62 21.91
N ARG A 141 9.62 10.15 21.35
CA ARG A 141 8.32 10.01 21.99
C ARG A 141 7.84 8.56 21.90
N GLU A 142 6.98 8.13 22.80
CA GLU A 142 6.35 6.80 22.77
C GLU A 142 4.98 6.81 22.12
N ILE A 143 4.47 5.63 21.73
CA ILE A 143 3.08 5.43 21.27
C ILE A 143 2.11 5.35 22.45
N CYS A 144 2.57 4.85 23.60
CA CYS A 144 1.74 4.70 24.79
C CYS A 144 1.12 6.04 25.22
N GLY A 145 -0.19 6.03 25.47
CA GLY A 145 -0.95 7.22 25.86
C GLY A 145 -1.18 8.24 24.73
N LYS A 146 -0.78 7.94 23.48
CA LYS A 146 -1.07 8.79 22.32
C LYS A 146 -2.42 8.46 21.70
N THR A 147 -2.94 9.37 20.90
CA THR A 147 -4.10 9.15 20.05
C THR A 147 -3.63 8.82 18.63
N VAL A 148 -4.10 7.71 18.07
CA VAL A 148 -3.81 7.26 16.71
C VAL A 148 -5.09 7.31 15.89
N GLY A 149 -5.07 8.03 14.78
CA GLY A 149 -6.15 8.11 13.81
C GLY A 149 -5.94 7.12 12.67
N ILE A 150 -6.84 6.17 12.51
CA ILE A 150 -6.87 5.21 11.41
C ILE A 150 -7.86 5.70 10.34
N VAL A 151 -7.34 6.10 9.19
CA VAL A 151 -8.13 6.52 8.04
C VAL A 151 -8.28 5.34 7.09
N GLY A 152 -9.46 4.71 7.10
CA GLY A 152 -9.74 3.45 6.43
C GLY A 152 -9.65 2.25 7.37
N THR A 153 -10.81 1.77 7.85
CA THR A 153 -10.93 0.64 8.78
C THR A 153 -11.26 -0.67 8.05
N GLY A 154 -10.54 -0.95 6.95
CA GLY A 154 -10.52 -2.24 6.27
C GLY A 154 -9.66 -3.26 7.05
N HIS A 155 -9.33 -4.39 6.42
CA HIS A 155 -8.56 -5.47 7.06
C HIS A 155 -7.24 -4.97 7.66
N ILE A 156 -6.42 -4.27 6.87
CA ILE A 156 -5.12 -3.73 7.31
C ILE A 156 -5.31 -2.65 8.39
N GLY A 157 -6.24 -1.70 8.20
CA GLY A 157 -6.52 -0.67 9.20
C GLY A 157 -6.99 -1.24 10.53
N CYS A 158 -7.82 -2.29 10.51
CA CYS A 158 -8.22 -3.02 11.71
C CYS A 158 -7.05 -3.75 12.38
N ALA A 159 -6.15 -4.36 11.60
CA ALA A 159 -4.96 -5.01 12.13
C ALA A 159 -4.03 -3.98 12.78
N ALA A 160 -3.76 -2.86 12.12
CA ALA A 160 -2.97 -1.74 12.66
C ALA A 160 -3.60 -1.17 13.95
N ALA A 161 -4.93 -0.99 13.96
CA ALA A 161 -5.65 -0.52 15.15
C ALA A 161 -5.43 -1.43 16.37
N ARG A 162 -5.49 -2.76 16.19
CA ARG A 162 -5.22 -3.72 17.28
C ARG A 162 -3.79 -3.59 17.79
N LEU A 163 -2.81 -3.44 16.90
CA LEU A 163 -1.41 -3.26 17.29
C LEU A 163 -1.20 -1.96 18.06
N PHE A 164 -1.68 -0.82 17.55
CA PHE A 164 -1.56 0.46 18.28
C PHE A 164 -2.23 0.42 19.65
N ARG A 165 -3.38 -0.25 19.77
CA ARG A 165 -4.02 -0.45 21.07
C ARG A 165 -3.18 -1.31 22.02
N ALA A 166 -2.53 -2.35 21.51
CA ALA A 166 -1.61 -3.17 22.32
C ALA A 166 -0.41 -2.36 22.83
N PHE A 167 0.01 -1.31 22.11
CA PHE A 167 0.98 -0.31 22.58
C PHE A 167 0.42 0.71 23.56
N GLY A 168 -0.87 0.62 23.94
CA GLY A 168 -1.49 1.52 24.89
C GLY A 168 -1.98 2.84 24.29
N ALA A 169 -2.18 2.91 22.98
CA ALA A 169 -2.76 4.08 22.33
C ALA A 169 -4.29 4.07 22.40
N ARG A 170 -4.90 5.26 22.42
CA ARG A 170 -6.29 5.48 22.05
C ARG A 170 -6.38 5.47 20.53
N VAL A 171 -7.31 4.71 19.95
CA VAL A 171 -7.43 4.60 18.49
C VAL A 171 -8.77 5.17 18.02
N LEU A 172 -8.70 6.23 17.23
CA LEU A 172 -9.81 6.81 16.49
C LEU A 172 -9.86 6.21 15.08
N GLY A 173 -11.06 6.04 14.54
CA GLY A 173 -11.26 5.54 13.18
C GLY A 173 -12.17 6.43 12.36
N TYR A 174 -11.83 6.52 11.07
CA TYR A 174 -12.70 7.13 10.05
C TYR A 174 -12.83 6.19 8.86
N ALA A 175 -14.07 5.94 8.45
CA ALA A 175 -14.39 5.18 7.25
C ALA A 175 -15.76 5.62 6.71
N ARG A 176 -15.98 5.43 5.40
CA ARG A 176 -17.30 5.67 4.78
C ARG A 176 -18.38 4.74 5.34
N HIS A 177 -17.98 3.52 5.69
CA HIS A 177 -18.85 2.50 6.25
C HIS A 177 -18.17 1.88 7.49
N GLU A 178 -18.81 2.00 8.62
CA GLU A 178 -18.33 1.43 9.86
C GLU A 178 -18.76 -0.05 9.93
N SER A 179 -17.79 -0.97 9.90
CA SER A 179 -18.07 -2.39 10.03
C SER A 179 -18.10 -2.87 11.48
N ALA A 180 -18.89 -3.92 11.76
CA ALA A 180 -18.88 -4.56 13.08
C ALA A 180 -17.47 -5.06 13.46
N ALA A 181 -16.75 -5.67 12.51
CA ALA A 181 -15.38 -6.13 12.71
C ALA A 181 -14.42 -5.00 13.11
N ALA A 182 -14.60 -3.79 12.57
CA ALA A 182 -13.80 -2.64 12.98
C ALA A 182 -14.15 -2.18 14.41
N ARG A 183 -15.42 -2.17 14.79
CA ARG A 183 -15.86 -1.86 16.17
C ARG A 183 -15.30 -2.84 17.18
N GLU A 184 -15.24 -4.13 16.86
CA GLU A 184 -14.65 -5.18 17.71
C GLU A 184 -13.14 -4.98 17.97
N THR A 185 -12.44 -4.21 17.13
CA THR A 185 -11.04 -3.83 17.39
C THR A 185 -10.92 -2.79 18.51
N GLY A 186 -12.03 -2.20 18.94
CA GLY A 186 -12.09 -1.13 19.93
C GLY A 186 -11.69 0.24 19.37
N VAL A 187 -11.84 0.43 18.04
CA VAL A 187 -11.74 1.73 17.39
C VAL A 187 -12.93 2.60 17.76
N GLU A 188 -12.66 3.84 18.15
CA GLU A 188 -13.68 4.86 18.37
C GLU A 188 -13.93 5.61 17.06
N PHE A 189 -15.10 5.44 16.43
CA PHE A 189 -15.42 6.13 15.18
C PHE A 189 -15.78 7.59 15.43
N VAL A 190 -15.13 8.47 14.67
CA VAL A 190 -15.33 9.94 14.74
C VAL A 190 -15.34 10.54 13.33
N GLY A 191 -15.76 11.81 13.23
CA GLY A 191 -15.62 12.57 11.99
C GLY A 191 -14.16 12.80 11.60
N LEU A 192 -13.87 12.92 10.28
CA LEU A 192 -12.50 13.10 9.79
C LEU A 192 -11.80 14.31 10.45
N GLY A 193 -12.47 15.45 10.54
CA GLY A 193 -11.89 16.66 11.16
C GLY A 193 -11.49 16.45 12.61
N GLU A 194 -12.31 15.73 13.39
CA GLU A 194 -12.01 15.39 14.77
C GLU A 194 -10.82 14.42 14.85
N LEU A 195 -10.79 13.40 13.99
CA LEU A 195 -9.68 12.47 13.92
C LEU A 195 -8.36 13.21 13.64
N LEU A 196 -8.31 14.07 12.60
CA LEU A 196 -7.11 14.79 12.22
C LEU A 196 -6.63 15.74 13.32
N ALA A 197 -7.55 16.51 13.94
CA ALA A 197 -7.21 17.48 14.98
C ALA A 197 -6.78 16.84 16.30
N SER A 198 -7.21 15.61 16.57
CA SER A 198 -6.99 14.94 17.88
C SER A 198 -5.84 13.92 17.84
N SER A 199 -5.38 13.49 16.66
CA SER A 199 -4.42 12.40 16.55
C SER A 199 -2.97 12.88 16.59
N ASP A 200 -2.15 12.23 17.41
CA ASP A 200 -0.68 12.37 17.41
C ASP A 200 -0.05 11.62 16.22
N ILE A 201 -0.71 10.57 15.76
CA ILE A 201 -0.30 9.77 14.60
C ILE A 201 -1.54 9.58 13.72
N VAL A 202 -1.44 9.85 12.42
CA VAL A 202 -2.48 9.55 11.43
C VAL A 202 -1.94 8.50 10.47
N SER A 203 -2.67 7.40 10.31
CA SER A 203 -2.28 6.30 9.42
C SER A 203 -3.33 6.06 8.34
N LEU A 204 -2.88 6.01 7.08
CA LEU A 204 -3.74 5.88 5.90
C LEU A 204 -3.82 4.41 5.45
N HIS A 205 -5.05 3.91 5.28
CA HIS A 205 -5.36 2.54 4.84
C HIS A 205 -6.50 2.53 3.81
N LEU A 206 -6.42 3.45 2.85
CA LEU A 206 -7.41 3.61 1.79
C LEU A 206 -6.96 2.92 0.50
N PRO A 207 -7.88 2.35 -0.30
CA PRO A 207 -7.55 1.95 -1.67
C PRO A 207 -7.33 3.19 -2.56
N LEU A 208 -6.51 3.06 -3.59
CA LEU A 208 -6.37 4.09 -4.62
C LEU A 208 -7.47 3.92 -5.67
N ASN A 209 -8.24 4.98 -5.88
CA ASN A 209 -9.22 5.13 -6.95
C ASN A 209 -9.38 6.63 -7.27
N ASP A 210 -10.29 6.98 -8.19
CA ASP A 210 -10.51 8.37 -8.63
C ASP A 210 -10.93 9.30 -7.47
N GLU A 211 -11.62 8.78 -6.45
CA GLU A 211 -12.06 9.55 -5.28
C GLU A 211 -10.95 9.76 -4.24
N THR A 212 -9.96 8.87 -4.21
CA THR A 212 -8.90 8.89 -3.19
C THR A 212 -7.55 9.38 -3.72
N ARG A 213 -7.40 9.54 -5.01
CA ARG A 213 -6.21 10.15 -5.63
C ARG A 213 -6.08 11.62 -5.20
N GLY A 214 -4.96 11.99 -4.57
CA GLY A 214 -4.72 13.34 -4.05
C GLY A 214 -5.70 13.75 -2.95
N TRP A 215 -6.46 12.80 -2.39
CA TRP A 215 -7.48 13.12 -1.40
C TRP A 215 -6.91 13.64 -0.09
N PHE A 216 -5.72 13.16 0.32
CA PHE A 216 -5.04 13.66 1.51
C PHE A 216 -4.18 14.87 1.13
N ASP A 217 -4.86 15.98 0.91
CA ASP A 217 -4.37 17.24 0.38
C ASP A 217 -3.85 18.20 1.48
N ALA A 218 -3.46 19.41 1.07
CA ALA A 218 -2.96 20.47 1.96
C ALA A 218 -3.95 20.82 3.08
N ASP A 219 -5.26 20.83 2.79
CA ASP A 219 -6.27 21.15 3.80
C ASP A 219 -6.32 20.09 4.90
N LYS A 220 -6.27 18.82 4.53
CA LYS A 220 -6.26 17.71 5.49
C LYS A 220 -4.95 17.65 6.29
N ILE A 221 -3.81 17.91 5.63
CA ILE A 221 -2.51 18.01 6.30
C ILE A 221 -2.51 19.19 7.28
N SER A 222 -3.07 20.33 6.91
CA SER A 222 -3.16 21.50 7.79
C SER A 222 -4.10 21.26 8.98
N ALA A 223 -5.15 20.45 8.79
CA ALA A 223 -6.10 20.08 9.85
C ALA A 223 -5.52 19.07 10.85
N MET A 224 -4.40 18.39 10.54
CA MET A 224 -3.72 17.54 11.50
C MET A 224 -3.22 18.36 12.69
N ARG A 225 -3.08 17.72 13.84
CA ARG A 225 -2.49 18.32 15.04
C ARG A 225 -1.05 18.75 14.76
N ASP A 226 -0.64 19.91 15.31
CA ASP A 226 0.75 20.37 15.23
C ASP A 226 1.69 19.34 15.87
N GLY A 227 2.79 19.00 15.16
CA GLY A 227 3.73 17.99 15.56
C GLY A 227 3.23 16.55 15.49
N ALA A 228 2.12 16.30 14.77
CA ALA A 228 1.67 14.94 14.47
C ALA A 228 2.60 14.23 13.46
N VAL A 229 2.46 12.92 13.39
CA VAL A 229 3.17 12.04 12.45
C VAL A 229 2.16 11.49 11.44
N LEU A 230 2.50 11.51 10.14
CA LEU A 230 1.74 10.83 9.11
C LEU A 230 2.40 9.50 8.77
N VAL A 231 1.62 8.41 8.66
CA VAL A 231 2.09 7.11 8.15
C VAL A 231 1.26 6.72 6.93
N ASN A 232 1.93 6.41 5.82
CA ASN A 232 1.26 5.95 4.60
C ASN A 232 1.90 4.65 4.08
N CYS A 233 1.23 3.52 4.34
CA CYS A 233 1.52 2.21 3.77
C CYS A 233 0.43 1.77 2.77
N ALA A 234 -0.41 2.70 2.30
CA ALA A 234 -1.50 2.41 1.38
C ALA A 234 -1.09 2.59 -0.08
N ARG A 235 -1.12 3.83 -0.58
CA ARG A 235 -0.66 4.21 -1.93
C ARG A 235 -0.09 5.64 -1.90
N GLY A 236 1.02 5.87 -2.60
CA GLY A 236 1.67 7.19 -2.66
C GLY A 236 0.76 8.27 -3.19
N ALA A 237 0.08 7.99 -4.29
CA ALA A 237 -0.81 8.94 -4.97
C ALA A 237 -2.09 9.32 -4.18
N ILE A 238 -2.31 8.81 -2.97
CA ILE A 238 -3.38 9.27 -2.06
C ILE A 238 -3.02 10.61 -1.43
N VAL A 239 -1.73 10.85 -1.19
CA VAL A 239 -1.21 12.04 -0.52
C VAL A 239 -0.71 13.04 -1.55
N ASP A 240 -1.01 14.32 -1.34
CA ASP A 240 -0.33 15.42 -2.02
C ASP A 240 1.09 15.55 -1.44
N ASN A 241 2.08 15.04 -2.18
CA ASN A 241 3.46 14.97 -1.71
C ASN A 241 4.12 16.35 -1.59
N ASP A 242 3.73 17.32 -2.43
CA ASP A 242 4.23 18.71 -2.33
C ASP A 242 3.71 19.36 -1.05
N ALA A 243 2.43 19.18 -0.75
CA ALA A 243 1.82 19.67 0.50
C ALA A 243 2.43 19.00 1.73
N LEU A 244 2.71 17.68 1.66
CA LEU A 244 3.38 16.96 2.73
C LEU A 244 4.80 17.50 2.97
N ALA A 245 5.59 17.67 1.90
CA ALA A 245 6.94 18.22 1.99
C ALA A 245 6.93 19.65 2.57
N ALA A 246 5.99 20.50 2.13
CA ALA A 246 5.83 21.83 2.69
C ALA A 246 5.50 21.83 4.19
N ALA A 247 4.61 20.92 4.62
CA ALA A 247 4.24 20.79 6.04
C ALA A 247 5.39 20.28 6.92
N LEU A 248 6.19 19.35 6.42
CA LEU A 248 7.40 18.84 7.10
C LEU A 248 8.46 19.95 7.23
N ASN A 249 8.72 20.67 6.16
CA ASN A 249 9.69 21.79 6.14
C ASN A 249 9.26 22.95 7.04
N ALA A 250 7.97 23.21 7.17
CA ALA A 250 7.41 24.24 8.05
C ALA A 250 7.35 23.78 9.52
N GLY A 251 7.66 22.53 9.83
CA GLY A 251 7.54 21.98 11.20
C GLY A 251 6.08 21.76 11.66
N LYS A 252 5.12 21.81 10.76
CA LYS A 252 3.71 21.50 11.05
C LYS A 252 3.55 20.04 11.47
N LEU A 253 4.21 19.12 10.76
CA LEU A 253 4.33 17.72 11.10
C LEU A 253 5.71 17.42 11.69
N ALA A 254 5.78 16.56 12.67
CA ALA A 254 7.03 16.11 13.27
C ALA A 254 7.79 15.13 12.38
N GLY A 255 7.10 14.48 11.44
CA GLY A 255 7.70 13.53 10.51
C GLY A 255 6.63 12.74 9.75
N ALA A 256 7.11 11.96 8.79
CA ALA A 256 6.27 11.04 8.03
C ALA A 256 6.97 9.71 7.83
N GLY A 257 6.23 8.60 7.96
CA GLY A 257 6.66 7.24 7.62
C GLY A 257 5.98 6.81 6.32
N ILE A 258 6.75 6.71 5.23
CA ILE A 258 6.22 6.48 3.87
C ILE A 258 6.81 5.20 3.31
N ASP A 259 5.96 4.23 3.01
CA ASP A 259 6.32 2.95 2.37
C ASP A 259 6.06 2.97 0.85
N VAL A 260 5.26 3.92 0.37
CA VAL A 260 4.72 3.94 -1.00
C VAL A 260 4.91 5.33 -1.62
N PHE A 261 5.20 5.36 -2.92
CA PHE A 261 5.47 6.58 -3.67
C PHE A 261 4.45 6.76 -4.80
N ASP A 262 4.24 7.98 -5.26
CA ASP A 262 3.35 8.30 -6.39
C ASP A 262 3.94 7.86 -7.74
N MET A 263 5.27 7.83 -7.84
CA MET A 263 6.01 7.28 -8.98
C MET A 263 6.88 6.10 -8.54
N GLU A 264 6.36 4.90 -8.61
CA GLU A 264 7.14 3.70 -8.31
C GLU A 264 7.68 3.06 -9.61
N PRO A 265 8.98 2.72 -9.65
CA PRO A 265 10.00 2.89 -8.61
C PRO A 265 10.46 4.35 -8.48
N PRO A 266 10.68 4.83 -7.25
CA PRO A 266 11.07 6.22 -6.98
C PRO A 266 12.49 6.58 -7.46
N LEU A 267 13.29 5.58 -7.82
CA LEU A 267 14.66 5.77 -8.29
C LEU A 267 14.76 6.01 -9.81
N SER A 268 13.67 6.34 -10.49
CA SER A 268 13.73 6.81 -11.86
C SER A 268 14.42 8.19 -11.92
N GLU A 269 15.15 8.48 -13.02
CA GLU A 269 15.78 9.80 -13.23
C GLU A 269 14.75 10.93 -13.04
N GLY A 270 15.09 11.90 -12.18
CA GLY A 270 14.24 13.05 -11.86
C GLY A 270 13.34 12.90 -10.64
N TYR A 271 13.40 11.79 -9.90
CA TYR A 271 12.77 11.68 -8.59
C TYR A 271 13.73 12.25 -7.54
N ALA A 272 13.43 13.40 -6.98
CA ALA A 272 14.21 14.08 -5.94
C ALA A 272 13.36 14.32 -4.70
#